data_cb4056094c8b05c25871937971aa3c5a
#
_entry.id   cb4056094c8b05c25871937971aa3c5a
#
_cell.length_a   1.000
_cell.length_b   1.000
_cell.length_c   1.000
_cell.angle_alpha   90.00
_cell.angle_beta   90.00
_cell.angle_gamma   90.00
#
_symmetry.space_group_name_H-M   'P 1'
#
loop_
_entity.id
_entity.type
_entity.pdbx_description
1 polymer ?
#
loop_
_entity_poly.entity_id
_entity_poly.type
_entity_poly.pdbx_seq_one_letter_code
_entity_poly.pdbx_strand_id
1 'polypeptide(L)'
;MIFNHSPIFLEPHIWGKHYWFVIETTILAMDTKEKPSREFVSFFLYSLQNILPCPTCREHYQKYFQKTDIDKLLTSKKEILLWIYNLKKEIQNRNGNKFQFSTFESYIKDLEEKYIPKKENVEISSISKEKNFKSL
;
A
#
# COMPACT_ATOMS: atom_id res chain seq x y z
N MET A 1 4.57 -18.49 27.04
CA MET A 1 5.39 -17.40 26.48
C MET A 1 5.19 -17.30 24.99
N ILE A 2 5.39 -16.10 24.46
CA ILE A 2 5.22 -15.83 23.03
C ILE A 2 6.06 -16.73 22.12
N PHE A 3 7.24 -17.15 22.56
CA PHE A 3 8.17 -18.00 21.78
C PHE A 3 7.76 -19.47 21.72
N ASN A 4 6.84 -19.91 22.57
CA ASN A 4 6.40 -21.30 22.67
C ASN A 4 5.10 -21.57 21.92
N HIS A 5 4.50 -20.55 21.31
CA HIS A 5 3.26 -20.69 20.58
C HIS A 5 3.51 -21.01 19.10
N SER A 6 2.53 -21.67 18.51
CA SER A 6 2.40 -21.74 17.04
C SER A 6 2.30 -20.33 16.46
N PRO A 7 2.45 -20.15 15.15
CA PRO A 7 2.29 -18.84 14.56
C PRO A 7 1.03 -18.12 15.06
N ILE A 8 1.19 -16.88 15.48
CA ILE A 8 0.10 -16.06 16.01
C ILE A 8 -0.52 -15.28 14.84
N PHE A 9 -1.84 -15.40 14.71
CA PHE A 9 -2.59 -14.63 13.71
C PHE A 9 -3.33 -13.50 14.42
N LEU A 10 -3.31 -12.33 13.81
CA LEU A 10 -3.85 -11.11 14.39
C LEU A 10 -5.03 -10.59 13.56
N GLU A 11 -6.04 -10.04 14.25
CA GLU A 11 -7.19 -9.46 13.59
C GLU A 11 -6.82 -8.18 12.83
N PRO A 12 -7.45 -7.92 11.67
CA PRO A 12 -7.11 -6.77 10.83
C PRO A 12 -7.19 -5.42 11.50
N HIS A 13 -8.06 -5.25 12.53
CA HIS A 13 -8.15 -3.98 13.25
C HIS A 13 -6.85 -3.62 13.98
N ILE A 14 -5.97 -4.60 14.25
CA ILE A 14 -4.69 -4.38 14.92
C ILE A 14 -3.64 -3.83 13.94
N TRP A 15 -3.57 -4.41 12.75
CA TRP A 15 -2.47 -4.13 11.81
C TRP A 15 -2.92 -3.48 10.49
N GLY A 16 -4.19 -3.54 10.14
CA GLY A 16 -4.66 -3.19 8.80
C GLY A 16 -4.29 -1.78 8.35
N LYS A 17 -4.54 -0.77 9.19
CA LYS A 17 -4.23 0.62 8.85
C LYS A 17 -2.72 0.87 8.71
N HIS A 18 -1.90 0.12 9.44
CA HIS A 18 -0.44 0.23 9.35
C HIS A 18 0.08 -0.39 8.06
N TYR A 19 -0.48 -1.52 7.64
CA TYR A 19 -0.16 -2.11 6.34
C TYR A 19 -0.56 -1.18 5.21
N TRP A 20 -1.74 -0.59 5.26
CA TRP A 20 -2.17 0.38 4.24
C TRP A 20 -1.23 1.58 4.18
N PHE A 21 -0.80 2.08 5.31
CA PHE A 21 0.19 3.15 5.36
C PHE A 21 1.47 2.75 4.60
N VAL A 22 2.01 1.58 4.89
CA VAL A 22 3.24 1.09 4.23
C VAL A 22 3.00 0.87 2.74
N ILE A 23 1.90 0.23 2.36
CA ILE A 23 1.58 -0.05 0.96
C ILE A 23 1.43 1.26 0.17
N GLU A 24 0.64 2.18 0.67
CA GLU A 24 0.37 3.45 -0.01
C GLU A 24 1.62 4.31 -0.15
N THR A 25 2.39 4.45 0.93
CA THR A 25 3.62 5.25 0.88
C THR A 25 4.70 4.60 0.02
N THR A 26 4.79 3.28 0.02
CA THR A 26 5.70 2.54 -0.88
C THR A 26 5.37 2.82 -2.35
N ILE A 27 4.10 2.76 -2.71
CA ILE A 27 3.66 3.01 -4.09
C ILE A 27 3.87 4.47 -4.47
N LEU A 28 3.55 5.41 -3.58
CA LEU A 28 3.76 6.84 -3.86
C LEU A 28 5.24 7.15 -4.10
N ALA A 29 6.14 6.48 -3.39
CA ALA A 29 7.57 6.72 -3.46
C ALA A 29 8.27 6.00 -4.63
N MET A 30 7.64 4.96 -5.21
CA MET A 30 8.30 4.18 -6.26
C MET A 30 8.48 4.99 -7.54
N ASP A 31 9.51 4.62 -8.30
CA ASP A 31 9.74 5.16 -9.64
C ASP A 31 9.27 4.13 -10.68
N THR A 32 8.15 4.42 -11.35
CA THR A 32 7.57 3.52 -12.35
C THR A 32 8.41 3.39 -13.61
N LYS A 33 9.37 4.28 -13.83
CA LYS A 33 10.27 4.25 -15.00
C LYS A 33 11.50 3.37 -14.76
N GLU A 34 11.85 3.12 -13.50
CA GLU A 34 13.04 2.36 -13.14
C GLU A 34 12.70 0.89 -12.92
N LYS A 35 13.35 0.02 -13.72
CA LYS A 35 13.11 -1.42 -13.65
C LYS A 35 13.34 -2.00 -12.24
N PRO A 36 14.45 -1.67 -11.53
CA PRO A 36 14.64 -2.19 -10.18
C PRO A 36 13.52 -1.78 -9.22
N SER A 37 13.04 -0.53 -9.32
CA SER A 37 11.93 -0.05 -8.48
C SER A 37 10.67 -0.89 -8.73
N ARG A 38 10.34 -1.16 -9.99
CA ARG A 38 9.19 -2.00 -10.33
C ARG A 38 9.35 -3.43 -9.81
N GLU A 39 10.53 -4.01 -9.96
CA GLU A 39 10.79 -5.38 -9.50
C GLU A 39 10.65 -5.53 -8.00
N PHE A 40 11.19 -4.58 -7.21
CA PHE A 40 11.07 -4.62 -5.76
C PHE A 40 9.63 -4.41 -5.29
N VAL A 41 8.89 -3.50 -5.92
CA VAL A 41 7.47 -3.31 -5.59
C VAL A 41 6.64 -4.54 -5.99
N SER A 42 6.93 -5.13 -7.15
CA SER A 42 6.30 -6.38 -7.57
C SER A 42 6.49 -7.47 -6.53
N PHE A 43 7.72 -7.66 -6.07
CA PHE A 43 8.04 -8.65 -5.03
C PHE A 43 7.32 -8.35 -3.72
N PHE A 44 7.28 -7.10 -3.32
CA PHE A 44 6.56 -6.66 -2.11
C PHE A 44 5.07 -7.01 -2.20
N LEU A 45 4.40 -6.61 -3.28
CA LEU A 45 2.98 -6.87 -3.48
C LEU A 45 2.68 -8.37 -3.57
N TYR A 46 3.54 -9.13 -4.23
CA TYR A 46 3.45 -10.60 -4.29
C TYR A 46 3.55 -11.21 -2.89
N SER A 47 4.49 -10.72 -2.08
CA SER A 47 4.78 -11.27 -0.76
C SER A 47 3.62 -11.12 0.22
N LEU A 48 2.77 -10.10 0.04
CA LEU A 48 1.63 -9.87 0.95
C LEU A 48 0.70 -11.08 1.06
N GLN A 49 0.58 -11.89 0.01
CA GLN A 49 -0.26 -13.09 0.05
C GLN A 49 0.23 -14.15 1.04
N ASN A 50 1.47 -14.04 1.51
CA ASN A 50 2.06 -14.97 2.46
C ASN A 50 2.46 -14.36 3.79
N ILE A 51 2.47 -13.03 3.90
CA ILE A 51 2.96 -12.34 5.10
C ILE A 51 1.89 -11.56 5.86
N LEU A 52 0.72 -11.35 5.29
CA LEU A 52 -0.36 -10.71 6.03
C LEU A 52 -0.67 -11.51 7.30
N PRO A 53 -0.83 -10.85 8.47
CA PRO A 53 -0.99 -11.56 9.75
C PRO A 53 -2.33 -12.28 9.97
N CYS A 54 -3.03 -12.63 8.90
CA CYS A 54 -4.37 -13.24 8.96
C CYS A 54 -4.54 -14.22 7.80
N PRO A 55 -4.83 -15.52 8.05
CA PRO A 55 -4.95 -16.53 6.99
C PRO A 55 -6.05 -16.22 5.99
N THR A 56 -7.21 -15.78 6.46
CA THR A 56 -8.34 -15.43 5.60
C THR A 56 -8.00 -14.23 4.72
N CYS A 57 -7.28 -13.25 5.28
CA CYS A 57 -6.84 -12.08 4.53
C CYS A 57 -5.84 -12.45 3.43
N ARG A 58 -4.92 -13.39 3.71
CA ARG A 58 -3.98 -13.92 2.71
C ARG A 58 -4.71 -14.58 1.56
N GLU A 59 -5.71 -15.42 1.86
CA GLU A 59 -6.50 -16.12 0.86
C GLU A 59 -7.26 -15.15 -0.04
N HIS A 60 -7.93 -14.17 0.55
CA HIS A 60 -8.67 -13.14 -0.21
C HIS A 60 -7.72 -12.32 -1.09
N TYR A 61 -6.59 -11.89 -0.52
CA TYR A 61 -5.60 -11.14 -1.27
C TYR A 61 -5.02 -11.95 -2.42
N GLN A 62 -4.71 -13.23 -2.17
CA GLN A 62 -4.18 -14.13 -3.20
C GLN A 62 -5.14 -14.23 -4.40
N LYS A 63 -6.42 -14.41 -4.14
CA LYS A 63 -7.43 -14.46 -5.21
C LYS A 63 -7.50 -13.16 -6.01
N TYR A 64 -7.39 -12.02 -5.32
CA TYR A 64 -7.37 -10.72 -5.98
C TYR A 64 -6.09 -10.54 -6.81
N PHE A 65 -4.94 -10.89 -6.25
CA PHE A 65 -3.63 -10.75 -6.90
C PHE A 65 -3.49 -11.64 -8.14
N GLN A 66 -4.02 -12.86 -8.10
CA GLN A 66 -3.94 -13.80 -9.21
C GLN A 66 -4.58 -13.29 -10.51
N LYS A 67 -5.52 -12.36 -10.40
CA LYS A 67 -6.20 -11.76 -11.55
C LYS A 67 -5.44 -10.58 -12.14
N THR A 68 -4.30 -10.24 -11.57
CA THR A 68 -3.55 -9.03 -11.90
C THR A 68 -2.36 -9.34 -12.79
N ASP A 69 -2.23 -8.61 -13.89
CA ASP A 69 -0.98 -8.54 -14.66
C ASP A 69 -0.10 -7.50 -13.97
N ILE A 70 0.72 -7.95 -13.04
CA ILE A 70 1.52 -7.07 -12.19
C ILE A 70 2.54 -6.26 -12.98
N ASP A 71 3.17 -6.85 -13.99
CA ASP A 71 4.20 -6.16 -14.76
C ASP A 71 3.61 -4.97 -15.53
N LYS A 72 2.43 -5.16 -16.09
CA LYS A 72 1.71 -4.08 -16.77
C LYS A 72 1.23 -3.02 -15.78
N LEU A 73 0.70 -3.45 -14.65
CA LEU A 73 0.19 -2.55 -13.60
C LEU A 73 1.26 -1.58 -13.12
N LEU A 74 2.48 -2.08 -12.90
CA LEU A 74 3.57 -1.30 -12.29
C LEU A 74 4.18 -0.24 -13.21
N THR A 75 3.76 -0.15 -14.46
CA THR A 75 4.21 0.89 -15.39
C THR A 75 3.47 2.22 -15.21
N SER A 76 2.37 2.23 -14.46
CA SER A 76 1.54 3.43 -14.26
C SER A 76 1.16 3.58 -12.80
N LYS A 77 1.62 4.66 -12.18
CA LYS A 77 1.27 4.96 -10.79
C LYS A 77 -0.24 5.11 -10.61
N LYS A 78 -0.91 5.71 -11.56
CA LYS A 78 -2.38 5.84 -11.55
C LYS A 78 -3.05 4.48 -11.51
N GLU A 79 -2.60 3.55 -12.36
CA GLU A 79 -3.18 2.20 -12.43
C GLU A 79 -2.93 1.42 -11.13
N ILE A 80 -1.75 1.55 -10.55
CA ILE A 80 -1.44 0.90 -9.26
C ILE A 80 -2.37 1.43 -8.17
N LEU A 81 -2.53 2.75 -8.09
CA LEU A 81 -3.37 3.37 -7.06
C LEU A 81 -4.85 3.03 -7.28
N LEU A 82 -5.29 2.91 -8.52
CA LEU A 82 -6.65 2.45 -8.83
C LEU A 82 -6.85 1.00 -8.39
N TRP A 83 -5.85 0.15 -8.60
CA TRP A 83 -5.86 -1.25 -8.14
C TRP A 83 -5.96 -1.32 -6.61
N ILE A 84 -5.20 -0.48 -5.90
CA ILE A 84 -5.27 -0.38 -4.42
C ILE A 84 -6.65 0.10 -3.97
N TYR A 85 -7.18 1.14 -4.63
CA TYR A 85 -8.51 1.68 -4.33
C TYR A 85 -9.58 0.60 -4.42
N ASN A 86 -9.56 -0.18 -5.51
CA ASN A 86 -10.54 -1.26 -5.73
C ASN A 86 -10.38 -2.38 -4.70
N LEU A 87 -9.15 -2.70 -4.31
CA LEU A 87 -8.87 -3.69 -3.28
C LEU A 87 -9.42 -3.24 -1.92
N LYS A 88 -9.16 -2.00 -1.53
CA LYS A 88 -9.68 -1.43 -0.28
C LYS A 88 -11.20 -1.45 -0.25
N LYS A 89 -11.82 -1.06 -1.36
CA LYS A 89 -13.28 -1.06 -1.51
C LYS A 89 -13.87 -2.45 -1.36
N GLU A 90 -13.26 -3.45 -2.01
CA GLU A 90 -13.71 -4.84 -1.91
C GLU A 90 -13.62 -5.35 -0.47
N ILE A 91 -12.52 -5.06 0.23
CA ILE A 91 -12.34 -5.48 1.62
C ILE A 91 -13.39 -4.83 2.53
N GLN A 92 -13.64 -3.53 2.38
CA GLN A 92 -14.64 -2.84 3.20
C GLN A 92 -16.06 -3.38 2.94
N ASN A 93 -16.40 -3.60 1.68
CA ASN A 93 -17.70 -4.16 1.31
C ASN A 93 -17.89 -5.57 1.89
N ARG A 94 -16.83 -6.40 1.85
CA ARG A 94 -16.86 -7.76 2.41
C ARG A 94 -17.10 -7.72 3.92
N ASN A 95 -16.52 -6.74 4.61
CA ASN A 95 -16.68 -6.58 6.06
C ASN A 95 -18.00 -5.91 6.45
N GLY A 96 -18.86 -5.61 5.48
CA GLY A 96 -20.15 -4.96 5.73
C GLY A 96 -20.03 -3.47 6.04
N ASN A 97 -18.88 -2.86 5.84
CA ASN A 97 -18.65 -1.45 6.09
C ASN A 97 -18.87 -0.63 4.82
N LYS A 98 -19.35 0.60 5.01
CA LYS A 98 -19.42 1.55 3.90
C LYS A 98 -18.01 2.07 3.60
N PHE A 99 -17.58 1.99 2.34
CA PHE A 99 -16.29 2.52 1.94
C PHE A 99 -16.31 4.05 2.01
N GLN A 100 -15.29 4.62 2.65
CA GLN A 100 -15.21 6.06 2.94
C GLN A 100 -14.99 6.92 1.70
N PHE A 101 -14.46 6.36 0.61
CA PHE A 101 -14.19 7.10 -0.62
C PHE A 101 -15.19 6.70 -1.71
N SER A 102 -16.11 7.59 -2.05
CA SER A 102 -17.13 7.33 -3.06
C SER A 102 -16.55 7.28 -4.48
N THR A 103 -15.42 7.98 -4.72
CA THR A 103 -14.76 8.02 -6.02
C THR A 103 -13.26 7.82 -5.87
N PHE A 104 -12.63 7.38 -6.96
CA PHE A 104 -11.17 7.28 -7.01
C PHE A 104 -10.51 8.65 -6.79
N GLU A 105 -11.07 9.70 -7.35
CA GLU A 105 -10.56 11.06 -7.21
C GLU A 105 -10.56 11.52 -5.75
N SER A 106 -11.58 11.16 -4.98
CA SER A 106 -11.63 11.50 -3.56
C SER A 106 -10.55 10.75 -2.76
N TYR A 107 -10.26 9.51 -3.14
CA TYR A 107 -9.17 8.73 -2.55
C TYR A 107 -7.80 9.38 -2.85
N ILE A 108 -7.56 9.76 -4.11
CA ILE A 108 -6.31 10.42 -4.51
C ILE A 108 -6.13 11.74 -3.75
N LYS A 109 -7.20 12.53 -3.63
CA LYS A 109 -7.14 13.78 -2.87
C LYS A 109 -6.75 13.54 -1.41
N ASP A 110 -7.28 12.49 -0.79
CA ASP A 110 -6.92 12.12 0.58
C ASP A 110 -5.43 11.77 0.70
N LEU A 111 -4.90 10.99 -0.24
CA LEU A 111 -3.47 10.64 -0.26
C LEU A 111 -2.59 11.88 -0.42
N GLU A 112 -2.98 12.79 -1.31
CA GLU A 112 -2.25 14.03 -1.53
C GLU A 112 -2.22 14.88 -0.27
N GLU A 113 -3.34 15.03 0.40
CA GLU A 113 -3.44 15.80 1.64
C GLU A 113 -2.61 15.20 2.78
N LYS A 114 -2.58 13.87 2.86
CA LYS A 114 -1.86 13.17 3.94
C LYS A 114 -0.36 13.10 3.72
N TYR A 115 0.07 12.86 2.47
CA TYR A 115 1.44 12.41 2.21
C TYR A 115 2.24 13.31 1.27
N ILE A 116 1.58 14.13 0.45
CA ILE A 116 2.29 14.95 -0.52
C ILE A 116 2.47 16.36 0.04
N PRO A 117 3.72 16.85 0.16
CA PRO A 117 3.95 18.21 0.65
C PRO A 117 3.30 19.24 -0.28
N LYS A 118 2.76 20.31 0.31
CA LYS A 118 2.27 21.45 -0.46
C LYS A 118 3.43 22.07 -1.24
N LYS A 119 3.13 22.65 -2.41
CA LYS A 119 4.13 23.23 -3.31
C LYS A 119 5.09 24.20 -2.61
N GLU A 120 4.58 24.99 -1.65
CA GLU A 120 5.37 25.93 -0.84
C GLU A 120 6.39 25.22 0.06
N ASN A 121 6.13 23.98 0.44
CA ASN A 121 6.96 23.17 1.33
C ASN A 121 7.96 22.29 0.57
N VAL A 122 7.83 22.18 -0.75
CA VAL A 122 8.66 21.28 -1.56
C VAL A 122 10.13 21.69 -1.50
N GLU A 123 10.46 22.99 -1.62
CA GLU A 123 11.84 23.49 -1.54
C GLU A 123 12.44 23.23 -0.16
N ILE A 124 11.68 23.52 0.90
CA ILE A 124 12.10 23.27 2.28
C ILE A 124 12.27 21.78 2.52
N SER A 125 11.35 20.96 2.00
CA SER A 125 11.42 19.51 2.09
C SER A 125 12.65 18.94 1.38
N SER A 126 13.02 19.48 0.24
CA SER A 126 14.20 19.03 -0.50
C SER A 126 15.50 19.27 0.28
N ILE A 127 15.62 20.43 0.94
CA ILE A 127 16.75 20.74 1.79
C ILE A 127 16.78 19.82 3.03
N SER A 128 15.62 19.60 3.64
CA SER A 128 15.48 18.72 4.80
C SER A 128 15.77 17.26 4.47
N LYS A 129 15.41 16.80 3.27
CA LYS A 129 15.65 15.42 2.82
C LYS A 129 17.14 15.08 2.75
N GLU A 130 17.98 15.97 2.28
CA GLU A 130 19.42 15.74 2.23
C GLU A 130 20.02 15.54 3.64
N LYS A 131 19.50 16.27 4.62
CA LYS A 131 19.92 16.13 6.02
C LYS A 131 19.35 14.89 6.68
N ASN A 132 18.12 14.54 6.38
CA ASN A 132 17.42 13.40 7.00
C ASN A 132 17.91 12.06 6.48
N PHE A 133 18.27 11.95 5.22
CA PHE A 133 18.85 10.71 4.66
C PHE A 133 20.17 10.34 5.31
N LYS A 134 20.90 11.32 5.84
CA LYS A 134 22.13 11.07 6.59
C LYS A 134 21.89 10.55 8.00
N SER A 135 20.71 10.71 8.53
CA SER A 135 20.35 10.29 9.90
C SER A 135 19.68 8.91 9.98
N LEU A 136 19.38 8.32 8.84
CA LEU A 136 18.93 6.94 8.80
C LEU A 136 20.11 5.98 8.91
#